data_becc6a13d6b6f05e1e24957df56a0b1a
#
_entry.id   becc6a13d6b6f05e1e24957df56a0b1a
#
_cell.length_a   1.000
_cell.length_b   1.000
_cell.length_c   1.000
_cell.angle_alpha   90.00
_cell.angle_beta   90.00
_cell.angle_gamma   90.00
#
_symmetry.space_group_name_H-M   'P 1'
#
loop_
_entity.id
_entity.type
_entity.pdbx_description
1 polymer ?
#
loop_
_entity_poly.entity_id
_entity_poly.type
_entity_poly.pdbx_seq_one_letter_code
_entity_poly.pdbx_strand_id
1 'polypeptide(L)'
;MEAGIQVEETINRICPDLARYLIEYSFGEIYARDGLDNRTRELAVVAALTAMGTAAPQLKVHTHAALHVGCIPEEIREVIIQMCGYAGFPATLNAMKTLVEVLQETGQALPTDSLHAGSEGRYERGKNLLAMIAPEQERILKETYDPINPDIAKYVIAFGYGDIYARGLLSLRDRQVATIAALAAKGTAPSQLRFHIGGGFRAGLSEAEIVEIMLLISIYAGFPAALNGILATHEVAASMKENE
;
A
#
# COMPACT_ATOMS: atom_id res chain seq x y z
N MET A 1 -9.56 2.78 20.04
CA MET A 1 -9.50 3.98 20.91
C MET A 1 -8.59 3.77 22.12
N GLU A 2 -8.77 2.75 22.95
CA GLU A 2 -7.92 2.49 24.13
C GLU A 2 -6.43 2.34 23.84
N ALA A 3 -6.04 1.60 22.80
CA ALA A 3 -4.63 1.39 22.48
C ALA A 3 -3.89 2.70 22.10
N GLY A 4 -4.54 3.62 21.42
CA GLY A 4 -3.97 4.93 21.08
C GLY A 4 -3.77 5.80 22.32
N ILE A 5 -4.75 5.84 23.21
CA ILE A 5 -4.70 6.59 24.48
C ILE A 5 -3.57 6.05 25.37
N GLN A 6 -3.41 4.74 25.44
CA GLN A 6 -2.37 4.11 26.29
C GLN A 6 -0.94 4.38 25.76
N VAL A 7 -0.76 4.47 24.44
CA VAL A 7 0.51 4.87 23.81
C VAL A 7 0.82 6.34 24.12
N GLU A 8 -0.17 7.22 23.98
CA GLU A 8 -0.03 8.64 24.27
C GLU A 8 0.34 8.89 25.73
N GLU A 9 -0.36 8.27 26.70
CA GLU A 9 -0.06 8.38 28.11
C GLU A 9 1.35 7.91 28.48
N THR A 10 1.82 6.83 27.84
CA THR A 10 3.16 6.30 28.07
C THR A 10 4.23 7.23 27.53
N ILE A 11 4.05 7.72 26.29
CA ILE A 11 4.99 8.66 25.67
C ILE A 11 5.02 9.98 26.43
N ASN A 12 3.85 10.49 26.85
CA ASN A 12 3.75 11.76 27.56
C ASN A 12 4.52 11.75 28.89
N ARG A 13 4.60 10.60 29.57
CA ARG A 13 5.41 10.47 30.82
C ARG A 13 6.92 10.51 30.55
N ILE A 14 7.37 10.06 29.39
CA ILE A 14 8.79 9.94 29.05
C ILE A 14 9.28 11.18 28.29
N CYS A 15 8.48 11.66 27.34
CA CYS A 15 8.81 12.77 26.45
C CYS A 15 7.51 13.51 26.05
N PRO A 16 7.06 14.50 26.83
CA PRO A 16 5.84 15.24 26.54
C PRO A 16 5.86 15.94 25.17
N ASP A 17 7.03 16.43 24.75
CA ASP A 17 7.15 17.06 23.42
C ASP A 17 6.90 16.08 22.29
N LEU A 18 7.35 14.83 22.40
CA LEU A 18 7.09 13.82 21.39
C LEU A 18 5.60 13.47 21.31
N ALA A 19 4.92 13.37 22.45
CA ALA A 19 3.47 13.16 22.50
C ALA A 19 2.74 14.32 21.82
N ARG A 20 3.14 15.55 22.09
CA ARG A 20 2.58 16.76 21.47
C ARG A 20 2.82 16.75 19.95
N TYR A 21 4.04 16.50 19.47
CA TYR A 21 4.34 16.43 18.04
C TYR A 21 3.54 15.33 17.33
N LEU A 22 3.36 14.18 17.97
CA LEU A 22 2.52 13.11 17.43
C LEU A 22 1.08 13.60 17.17
N ILE A 23 0.48 14.28 18.14
CA ILE A 23 -0.90 14.76 18.03
C ILE A 23 -1.00 15.95 17.06
N GLU A 24 -0.18 16.97 17.23
CA GLU A 24 -0.26 18.20 16.44
C GLU A 24 0.08 17.92 14.96
N TYR A 25 1.18 17.25 14.70
CA TYR A 25 1.60 16.98 13.32
C TYR A 25 0.74 15.90 12.64
N SER A 26 0.59 14.72 13.28
CA SER A 26 -0.11 13.62 12.62
C SER A 26 -1.59 13.90 12.46
N PHE A 27 -2.28 14.25 13.55
CA PHE A 27 -3.73 14.43 13.52
C PHE A 27 -4.13 15.86 13.20
N GLY A 28 -3.44 16.86 13.79
CA GLY A 28 -3.77 18.27 13.59
C GLY A 28 -3.43 18.80 12.20
N GLU A 29 -2.35 18.32 11.59
CA GLU A 29 -1.91 18.80 10.26
C GLU A 29 -2.17 17.78 9.14
N ILE A 30 -1.73 16.53 9.27
CA ILE A 30 -1.80 15.57 8.13
C ILE A 30 -3.17 14.91 8.01
N TYR A 31 -3.71 14.34 9.09
CA TYR A 31 -5.02 13.69 9.03
C TYR A 31 -6.19 14.69 8.89
N ALA A 32 -6.00 15.96 9.26
CA ALA A 32 -6.98 17.02 9.10
C ALA A 32 -7.13 17.53 7.64
N ARG A 33 -6.29 17.08 6.70
CA ARG A 33 -6.31 17.49 5.29
C ARG A 33 -7.46 16.81 4.54
N ASP A 34 -8.07 17.49 3.58
CA ASP A 34 -9.24 16.98 2.82
C ASP A 34 -8.89 16.17 1.55
N GLY A 35 -7.59 16.02 1.24
CA GLY A 35 -7.14 15.48 -0.06
C GLY A 35 -7.41 13.98 -0.29
N LEU A 36 -7.65 13.18 0.78
CA LEU A 36 -8.02 11.78 0.71
C LEU A 36 -9.13 11.48 1.72
N ASP A 37 -10.04 10.56 1.38
CA ASP A 37 -10.99 10.01 2.35
C ASP A 37 -10.29 9.09 3.37
N ASN A 38 -10.90 8.92 4.54
CA ASN A 38 -10.30 8.16 5.63
C ASN A 38 -10.12 6.67 5.31
N ARG A 39 -11.02 6.06 4.50
CA ARG A 39 -10.87 4.68 4.05
C ARG A 39 -9.61 4.53 3.20
N THR A 40 -9.41 5.40 2.23
CA THR A 40 -8.22 5.42 1.36
C THR A 40 -6.94 5.62 2.16
N ARG A 41 -6.95 6.52 3.17
CA ARG A 41 -5.81 6.73 4.08
C ARG A 41 -5.45 5.45 4.83
N GLU A 42 -6.42 4.80 5.45
CA GLU A 42 -6.14 3.61 6.25
C GLU A 42 -5.69 2.42 5.40
N LEU A 43 -6.20 2.23 4.18
CA LEU A 43 -5.68 1.23 3.25
C LEU A 43 -4.20 1.51 2.89
N ALA A 44 -3.84 2.78 2.66
CA ALA A 44 -2.46 3.20 2.41
C ALA A 44 -1.56 2.91 3.61
N VAL A 45 -2.01 3.24 4.83
CA VAL A 45 -1.24 3.04 6.07
C VAL A 45 -1.05 1.56 6.38
N VAL A 46 -2.10 0.74 6.26
CA VAL A 46 -2.01 -0.72 6.43
C VAL A 46 -1.00 -1.32 5.45
N ALA A 47 -1.01 -0.89 4.18
CA ALA A 47 -0.04 -1.35 3.19
C ALA A 47 1.40 -0.92 3.55
N ALA A 48 1.59 0.35 3.93
CA ALA A 48 2.90 0.89 4.32
C ALA A 48 3.48 0.16 5.53
N LEU A 49 2.72 0.01 6.61
CA LEU A 49 3.16 -0.66 7.83
C LEU A 49 3.40 -2.16 7.62
N THR A 50 2.59 -2.81 6.78
CA THR A 50 2.83 -4.19 6.36
C THR A 50 4.16 -4.29 5.60
N ALA A 51 4.42 -3.37 4.67
CA ALA A 51 5.65 -3.39 3.86
C ALA A 51 6.91 -3.06 4.65
N MET A 52 6.81 -2.21 5.67
CA MET A 52 7.92 -1.95 6.60
C MET A 52 8.29 -3.19 7.43
N GLY A 53 7.31 -4.01 7.81
CA GLY A 53 7.53 -5.30 8.49
C GLY A 53 8.02 -5.22 9.94
N THR A 54 8.29 -4.03 10.47
CA THR A 54 8.88 -3.79 11.81
C THR A 54 7.93 -3.06 12.76
N ALA A 55 6.77 -2.63 12.31
CA ALA A 55 5.84 -1.76 13.03
C ALA A 55 4.51 -2.48 13.39
N ALA A 56 4.59 -3.71 13.92
CA ALA A 56 3.40 -4.51 14.24
C ALA A 56 2.44 -3.82 15.24
N PRO A 57 2.90 -3.14 16.30
CA PRO A 57 1.98 -2.40 17.19
C PRO A 57 1.20 -1.30 16.46
N GLN A 58 1.86 -0.54 15.57
CA GLN A 58 1.22 0.51 14.79
C GLN A 58 0.26 -0.08 13.76
N LEU A 59 0.65 -1.18 13.09
CA LEU A 59 -0.24 -1.91 12.19
C LEU A 59 -1.53 -2.34 12.90
N LYS A 60 -1.44 -2.81 14.15
CA LYS A 60 -2.60 -3.18 14.95
C LYS A 60 -3.54 -1.99 15.16
N VAL A 61 -2.99 -0.83 15.56
CA VAL A 61 -3.77 0.42 15.73
C VAL A 61 -4.49 0.81 14.44
N HIS A 62 -3.77 0.80 13.31
CA HIS A 62 -4.33 1.19 12.02
C HIS A 62 -5.27 0.14 11.42
N THR A 63 -5.14 -1.14 11.78
CA THR A 63 -6.15 -2.15 11.44
C THR A 63 -7.47 -1.88 12.17
N HIS A 64 -7.44 -1.49 13.46
CA HIS A 64 -8.63 -1.02 14.18
C HIS A 64 -9.21 0.26 13.56
N ALA A 65 -8.35 1.23 13.21
CA ALA A 65 -8.78 2.48 12.58
C ALA A 65 -9.44 2.21 11.22
N ALA A 66 -8.87 1.33 10.39
CA ALA A 66 -9.43 0.93 9.10
C ALA A 66 -10.85 0.35 9.25
N LEU A 67 -11.05 -0.56 10.20
CA LEU A 67 -12.39 -1.08 10.51
C LEU A 67 -13.34 0.02 10.99
N HIS A 68 -12.86 0.95 11.80
CA HIS A 68 -13.67 2.05 12.35
C HIS A 68 -14.13 3.02 11.27
N VAL A 69 -13.31 3.30 10.25
CA VAL A 69 -13.67 4.18 9.12
C VAL A 69 -14.43 3.47 8.01
N GLY A 70 -14.79 2.20 8.19
CA GLY A 70 -15.67 1.44 7.30
C GLY A 70 -14.97 0.53 6.29
N CYS A 71 -13.66 0.29 6.40
CA CYS A 71 -13.04 -0.81 5.68
C CYS A 71 -13.59 -2.14 6.21
N ILE A 72 -13.95 -3.05 5.32
CA ILE A 72 -14.35 -4.40 5.73
C ILE A 72 -13.11 -5.30 5.92
N PRO A 73 -13.18 -6.34 6.76
CA PRO A 73 -12.06 -7.27 6.99
C PRO A 73 -11.43 -7.83 5.71
N GLU A 74 -12.26 -8.11 4.71
CA GLU A 74 -11.85 -8.62 3.41
C GLU A 74 -10.95 -7.65 2.66
N GLU A 75 -11.24 -6.35 2.68
CA GLU A 75 -10.43 -5.32 2.04
C GLU A 75 -9.05 -5.21 2.69
N ILE A 76 -9.01 -5.20 4.03
CA ILE A 76 -7.77 -5.16 4.80
C ILE A 76 -6.94 -6.41 4.49
N ARG A 77 -7.57 -7.59 4.47
CA ARG A 77 -6.93 -8.85 4.06
C ARG A 77 -6.33 -8.76 2.65
N GLU A 78 -7.06 -8.20 1.69
CA GLU A 78 -6.60 -8.07 0.31
C GLU A 78 -5.40 -7.11 0.19
N VAL A 79 -5.39 -6.00 0.92
CA VAL A 79 -4.21 -5.11 1.01
C VAL A 79 -3.00 -5.88 1.55
N ILE A 80 -3.17 -6.62 2.64
CA ILE A 80 -2.08 -7.41 3.25
C ILE A 80 -1.58 -8.49 2.27
N ILE A 81 -2.48 -9.24 1.62
CA ILE A 81 -2.10 -10.26 0.62
C ILE A 81 -1.30 -9.62 -0.52
N GLN A 82 -1.68 -8.43 -0.99
CA GLN A 82 -0.98 -7.74 -2.05
C GLN A 82 0.48 -7.46 -1.70
N MET A 83 0.80 -7.25 -0.44
CA MET A 83 2.17 -7.00 0.01
C MET A 83 3.11 -8.20 -0.17
N CYS A 84 2.61 -9.39 -0.49
CA CYS A 84 3.48 -10.52 -0.89
C CYS A 84 4.41 -10.15 -2.06
N GLY A 85 3.92 -9.39 -3.02
CA GLY A 85 4.68 -8.96 -4.20
C GLY A 85 5.72 -7.87 -3.92
N TYR A 86 5.58 -7.11 -2.83
CA TYR A 86 6.40 -5.92 -2.56
C TYR A 86 7.26 -6.03 -1.31
N ALA A 87 6.80 -6.75 -0.31
CA ALA A 87 7.48 -6.93 0.98
C ALA A 87 7.84 -8.39 1.30
N GLY A 88 7.31 -9.32 0.50
CA GLY A 88 7.54 -10.76 0.65
C GLY A 88 6.62 -11.42 1.69
N PHE A 89 6.61 -12.74 1.67
CA PHE A 89 5.75 -13.56 2.54
C PHE A 89 5.97 -13.33 4.04
N PRO A 90 7.21 -13.17 4.57
CA PRO A 90 7.39 -12.98 6.01
C PRO A 90 6.64 -11.76 6.56
N ALA A 91 6.74 -10.61 5.90
CA ALA A 91 6.03 -9.40 6.30
C ALA A 91 4.51 -9.57 6.20
N THR A 92 4.05 -10.18 5.11
CA THR A 92 2.63 -10.47 4.88
C THR A 92 2.04 -11.41 5.93
N LEU A 93 2.75 -12.48 6.29
CA LEU A 93 2.29 -13.43 7.31
C LEU A 93 2.20 -12.79 8.69
N ASN A 94 3.18 -11.94 9.05
CA ASN A 94 3.14 -11.19 10.31
C ASN A 94 1.95 -10.22 10.35
N ALA A 95 1.70 -9.49 9.25
CA ALA A 95 0.56 -8.59 9.15
C ALA A 95 -0.79 -9.35 9.19
N MET A 96 -0.86 -10.52 8.56
CA MET A 96 -2.06 -11.37 8.61
C MET A 96 -2.36 -11.83 10.03
N LYS A 97 -1.33 -12.17 10.82
CA LYS A 97 -1.48 -12.50 12.23
C LYS A 97 -2.07 -11.30 13.01
N THR A 98 -1.56 -10.09 12.77
CA THR A 98 -2.10 -8.86 13.38
C THR A 98 -3.57 -8.64 13.02
N LEU A 99 -3.96 -8.85 11.76
CA LEU A 99 -5.37 -8.78 11.35
C LEU A 99 -6.25 -9.76 12.12
N VAL A 100 -5.81 -11.03 12.24
CA VAL A 100 -6.56 -12.06 12.99
C VAL A 100 -6.74 -11.65 14.45
N GLU A 101 -5.71 -11.13 15.11
CA GLU A 101 -5.78 -10.64 16.50
C GLU A 101 -6.82 -9.51 16.64
N VAL A 102 -6.81 -8.53 15.72
CA VAL A 102 -7.76 -7.41 15.73
C VAL A 102 -9.20 -7.88 15.52
N LEU A 103 -9.43 -8.79 14.58
CA LEU A 103 -10.78 -9.33 14.33
C LEU A 103 -11.32 -10.11 15.54
N GLN A 104 -10.46 -10.84 16.26
CA GLN A 104 -10.84 -11.50 17.51
C GLN A 104 -11.19 -10.49 18.61
N GLU A 105 -10.42 -9.41 18.76
CA GLU A 105 -10.66 -8.35 19.74
C GLU A 105 -11.94 -7.57 19.46
N THR A 106 -12.29 -7.39 18.20
CA THR A 106 -13.50 -6.66 17.77
C THR A 106 -14.72 -7.57 17.60
N GLY A 107 -14.57 -8.88 17.80
CA GLY A 107 -15.66 -9.85 17.63
C GLY A 107 -16.14 -9.99 16.17
N GLN A 108 -15.32 -9.60 15.21
CA GLN A 108 -15.65 -9.73 13.79
C GLN A 108 -15.28 -11.10 13.26
N ALA A 109 -16.04 -11.57 12.26
CA ALA A 109 -15.76 -12.84 11.62
C ALA A 109 -14.46 -12.80 10.82
N LEU A 110 -13.70 -13.90 10.84
CA LEU A 110 -12.56 -14.09 9.96
C LEU A 110 -13.06 -14.26 8.51
N PRO A 111 -12.53 -13.50 7.53
CA PRO A 111 -12.89 -13.71 6.14
C PRO A 111 -12.32 -15.05 5.64
N THR A 112 -13.19 -15.99 5.32
CA THR A 112 -12.83 -17.36 4.91
C THR A 112 -12.93 -17.60 3.41
N ASP A 113 -13.59 -16.71 2.68
CA ASP A 113 -13.79 -16.85 1.25
C ASP A 113 -12.49 -16.78 0.47
N SER A 114 -12.31 -17.73 -0.45
CA SER A 114 -11.19 -17.69 -1.39
C SER A 114 -11.58 -16.91 -2.63
N LEU A 115 -10.84 -15.85 -2.91
CA LEU A 115 -10.95 -15.07 -4.14
C LEU A 115 -9.92 -15.50 -5.20
N HIS A 116 -9.31 -16.68 -5.03
CA HIS A 116 -8.34 -17.19 -5.99
C HIS A 116 -9.03 -17.59 -7.31
N ALA A 117 -8.59 -16.97 -8.41
CA ALA A 117 -9.19 -17.15 -9.73
C ALA A 117 -8.77 -18.48 -10.44
N GLY A 118 -8.13 -19.40 -9.72
CA GLY A 118 -7.58 -20.63 -10.29
C GLY A 118 -6.22 -20.41 -10.98
N SER A 119 -5.53 -21.52 -11.24
CA SER A 119 -4.21 -21.51 -11.88
C SER A 119 -4.28 -21.40 -13.41
N GLU A 120 -5.41 -21.76 -14.00
CA GLU A 120 -5.60 -21.72 -15.46
C GLU A 120 -5.65 -20.28 -15.95
N GLY A 121 -4.94 -20.00 -17.07
CA GLY A 121 -4.90 -18.69 -17.71
C GLY A 121 -4.30 -17.57 -16.84
N ARG A 122 -3.63 -17.87 -15.72
CA ARG A 122 -3.08 -16.85 -14.78
C ARG A 122 -2.12 -15.87 -15.46
N TYR A 123 -1.32 -16.32 -16.41
CA TYR A 123 -0.42 -15.43 -17.15
C TYR A 123 -1.18 -14.44 -18.04
N GLU A 124 -2.12 -14.91 -18.85
CA GLU A 124 -2.93 -14.06 -19.72
C GLU A 124 -3.80 -13.09 -18.92
N ARG A 125 -4.36 -13.54 -17.81
CA ARG A 125 -5.10 -12.70 -16.87
C ARG A 125 -4.21 -11.60 -16.30
N GLY A 126 -2.99 -11.95 -15.89
CA GLY A 126 -2.01 -11.00 -15.35
C GLY A 126 -1.51 -10.01 -16.39
N LYS A 127 -1.24 -10.46 -17.60
CA LYS A 127 -0.87 -9.62 -18.74
C LYS A 127 -1.94 -8.57 -19.05
N ASN A 128 -3.21 -8.96 -19.09
CA ASN A 128 -4.31 -8.03 -19.35
C ASN A 128 -4.42 -6.98 -18.26
N LEU A 129 -4.28 -7.35 -16.98
CA LEU A 129 -4.29 -6.41 -15.86
C LEU A 129 -3.07 -5.49 -15.85
N LEU A 130 -1.89 -6.03 -16.15
CA LEU A 130 -0.67 -5.23 -16.27
C LEU A 130 -0.80 -4.19 -17.38
N ALA A 131 -1.40 -4.54 -18.52
CA ALA A 131 -1.62 -3.64 -19.63
C ALA A 131 -2.54 -2.44 -19.27
N MET A 132 -3.47 -2.60 -18.33
CA MET A 132 -4.29 -1.49 -17.81
C MET A 132 -3.46 -0.47 -17.03
N ILE A 133 -2.37 -0.89 -16.42
CA ILE A 133 -1.45 -0.06 -15.64
C ILE A 133 -0.36 0.52 -16.53
N ALA A 134 0.21 -0.30 -17.42
CA ALA A 134 1.27 0.07 -18.34
C ALA A 134 1.28 -0.87 -19.55
N PRO A 135 0.75 -0.45 -20.71
CA PRO A 135 0.55 -1.31 -21.88
C PRO A 135 1.82 -2.03 -22.39
N GLU A 136 2.98 -1.36 -22.30
CA GLU A 136 4.25 -1.89 -22.80
C GLU A 136 5.05 -2.73 -21.78
N GLN A 137 4.54 -2.83 -20.55
CA GLN A 137 5.36 -3.36 -19.45
C GLN A 137 5.67 -4.86 -19.58
N GLU A 138 4.78 -5.65 -20.18
CA GLU A 138 5.11 -7.06 -20.47
C GLU A 138 6.35 -7.16 -21.36
N ARG A 139 6.39 -6.37 -22.45
CA ARG A 139 7.53 -6.34 -23.37
C ARG A 139 8.81 -5.89 -22.67
N ILE A 140 8.73 -4.80 -21.90
CA ILE A 140 9.88 -4.25 -21.15
C ILE A 140 10.43 -5.28 -20.15
N LEU A 141 9.57 -5.95 -19.38
CA LEU A 141 9.99 -6.98 -18.45
C LEU A 141 10.71 -8.13 -19.15
N LYS A 142 10.17 -8.61 -20.26
CA LYS A 142 10.79 -9.71 -21.03
C LYS A 142 12.13 -9.29 -21.65
N GLU A 143 12.18 -8.16 -22.34
CA GLU A 143 13.42 -7.65 -22.94
C GLU A 143 14.53 -7.42 -21.90
N THR A 144 14.15 -6.96 -20.69
CA THR A 144 15.12 -6.70 -19.62
C THR A 144 15.61 -7.96 -18.94
N TYR A 145 14.72 -8.89 -18.64
CA TYR A 145 15.03 -10.00 -17.73
C TYR A 145 15.17 -11.36 -18.39
N ASP A 146 14.52 -11.63 -19.55
CA ASP A 146 14.61 -12.93 -20.24
C ASP A 146 16.06 -13.30 -20.59
N PRO A 147 16.96 -12.37 -20.97
CA PRO A 147 18.36 -12.69 -21.20
C PRO A 147 19.12 -13.19 -19.97
N ILE A 148 18.61 -12.86 -18.77
CA ILE A 148 19.24 -13.20 -17.48
C ILE A 148 18.51 -14.40 -16.86
N ASN A 149 17.19 -14.31 -16.76
CA ASN A 149 16.31 -15.35 -16.23
C ASN A 149 14.89 -15.18 -16.79
N PRO A 150 14.43 -16.03 -17.72
CA PRO A 150 13.13 -15.89 -18.37
C PRO A 150 11.95 -16.16 -17.43
N ASP A 151 12.17 -16.83 -16.29
CA ASP A 151 11.09 -17.14 -15.36
C ASP A 151 10.65 -15.93 -14.54
N ILE A 152 11.52 -14.96 -14.26
CA ILE A 152 11.18 -13.85 -13.37
C ILE A 152 10.08 -12.96 -13.95
N ALA A 153 10.15 -12.60 -15.24
CA ALA A 153 9.11 -11.84 -15.90
C ALA A 153 7.77 -12.59 -15.87
N LYS A 154 7.80 -13.90 -16.14
CA LYS A 154 6.64 -14.78 -16.05
C LYS A 154 6.03 -14.81 -14.65
N TYR A 155 6.85 -14.91 -13.57
CA TYR A 155 6.34 -14.92 -12.21
C TYR A 155 5.77 -13.57 -11.79
N VAL A 156 6.40 -12.46 -12.15
CA VAL A 156 5.84 -11.12 -11.90
C VAL A 156 4.46 -10.99 -12.52
N ILE A 157 4.29 -11.39 -13.77
CA ILE A 157 3.02 -11.27 -14.49
C ILE A 157 1.99 -12.27 -13.95
N ALA A 158 2.34 -13.55 -13.84
CA ALA A 158 1.39 -14.58 -13.47
C ALA A 158 1.00 -14.49 -11.98
N PHE A 159 1.97 -14.35 -11.07
CA PHE A 159 1.70 -14.27 -9.64
C PHE A 159 1.28 -12.86 -9.22
N GLY A 160 2.08 -11.84 -9.53
CA GLY A 160 1.82 -10.47 -9.09
C GLY A 160 0.48 -9.95 -9.63
N TYR A 161 0.24 -10.07 -10.92
CA TYR A 161 -0.97 -9.55 -11.54
C TYR A 161 -2.05 -10.62 -11.71
N GLY A 162 -1.70 -11.81 -12.17
CA GLY A 162 -2.66 -12.88 -12.47
C GLY A 162 -3.29 -13.55 -11.25
N ASP A 163 -2.56 -13.64 -10.14
CA ASP A 163 -3.08 -14.21 -8.89
C ASP A 163 -3.47 -13.13 -7.88
N ILE A 164 -2.65 -12.08 -7.70
CA ILE A 164 -2.88 -11.08 -6.64
C ILE A 164 -3.78 -9.94 -7.12
N TYR A 165 -3.42 -9.23 -8.20
CA TYR A 165 -4.22 -8.10 -8.70
C TYR A 165 -5.58 -8.54 -9.27
N ALA A 166 -5.68 -9.77 -9.77
CA ALA A 166 -6.93 -10.35 -10.30
C ALA A 166 -7.97 -10.67 -9.22
N ARG A 167 -7.64 -10.57 -7.94
CA ARG A 167 -8.58 -10.76 -6.84
C ARG A 167 -9.53 -9.56 -6.80
N GLY A 168 -10.79 -9.77 -7.13
CA GLY A 168 -11.74 -8.76 -7.59
C GLY A 168 -12.32 -7.79 -6.54
N LEU A 169 -11.88 -7.82 -5.27
CA LEU A 169 -12.50 -7.03 -4.21
C LEU A 169 -12.04 -5.56 -4.21
N LEU A 170 -10.72 -5.33 -4.34
CA LEU A 170 -10.17 -3.98 -4.42
C LEU A 170 -10.19 -3.47 -5.86
N SER A 171 -10.57 -2.22 -6.04
CA SER A 171 -10.43 -1.53 -7.32
C SER A 171 -8.96 -1.39 -7.73
N LEU A 172 -8.69 -1.20 -9.00
CA LEU A 172 -7.32 -0.95 -9.48
C LEU A 172 -6.73 0.30 -8.80
N ARG A 173 -7.56 1.31 -8.56
CA ARG A 173 -7.18 2.52 -7.83
C ARG A 173 -6.74 2.21 -6.40
N ASP A 174 -7.51 1.46 -5.62
CA ASP A 174 -7.16 1.06 -4.25
C ASP A 174 -5.86 0.25 -4.23
N ARG A 175 -5.66 -0.64 -5.22
CA ARG A 175 -4.41 -1.41 -5.36
C ARG A 175 -3.21 -0.51 -5.63
N GLN A 176 -3.36 0.54 -6.44
CA GLN A 176 -2.27 1.50 -6.67
C GLN A 176 -2.00 2.35 -5.42
N VAL A 177 -3.03 2.82 -4.71
CA VAL A 177 -2.88 3.51 -3.41
C VAL A 177 -2.03 2.66 -2.45
N ALA A 178 -2.40 1.40 -2.24
CA ALA A 178 -1.68 0.49 -1.36
C ALA A 178 -0.23 0.26 -1.80
N THR A 179 0.00 0.04 -3.11
CA THR A 179 1.34 -0.21 -3.63
C THR A 179 2.24 1.03 -3.55
N ILE A 180 1.73 2.20 -3.92
CA ILE A 180 2.46 3.47 -3.87
C ILE A 180 2.88 3.76 -2.42
N ALA A 181 1.96 3.66 -1.47
CA ALA A 181 2.24 3.86 -0.05
C ALA A 181 3.30 2.88 0.48
N ALA A 182 3.16 1.60 0.15
CA ALA A 182 4.11 0.56 0.55
C ALA A 182 5.53 0.79 0.01
N LEU A 183 5.64 1.12 -1.29
CA LEU A 183 6.94 1.35 -1.93
C LEU A 183 7.60 2.64 -1.43
N ALA A 184 6.82 3.71 -1.21
CA ALA A 184 7.30 4.95 -0.62
C ALA A 184 7.81 4.72 0.80
N ALA A 185 7.04 4.03 1.66
CA ALA A 185 7.44 3.73 3.04
C ALA A 185 8.68 2.83 3.11
N LYS A 186 8.79 1.86 2.20
CA LYS A 186 9.94 0.96 2.13
C LYS A 186 11.22 1.66 1.65
N GLY A 187 11.11 2.62 0.74
CA GLY A 187 12.21 3.48 0.27
C GLY A 187 13.31 2.78 -0.53
N THR A 188 13.23 1.47 -0.76
CA THR A 188 14.30 0.65 -1.37
C THR A 188 14.08 0.29 -2.84
N ALA A 189 12.97 0.74 -3.44
CA ALA A 189 12.55 0.39 -4.79
C ALA A 189 12.05 1.62 -5.59
N PRO A 190 12.92 2.63 -5.86
CA PRO A 190 12.50 3.88 -6.47
C PRO A 190 11.97 3.71 -7.91
N SER A 191 12.50 2.78 -8.68
CA SER A 191 12.02 2.51 -10.04
C SER A 191 10.61 1.93 -10.03
N GLN A 192 10.32 1.01 -9.11
CA GLN A 192 8.99 0.43 -8.95
C GLN A 192 8.00 1.46 -8.41
N LEU A 193 8.44 2.37 -7.53
CA LEU A 193 7.61 3.47 -7.07
C LEU A 193 7.16 4.35 -8.25
N ARG A 194 8.09 4.80 -9.11
CA ARG A 194 7.77 5.58 -10.32
C ARG A 194 6.82 4.83 -11.24
N PHE A 195 7.05 3.54 -11.47
CA PHE A 195 6.18 2.70 -12.26
C PHE A 195 4.74 2.68 -11.72
N HIS A 196 4.57 2.48 -10.42
CA HIS A 196 3.26 2.43 -9.79
C HIS A 196 2.59 3.81 -9.65
N ILE A 197 3.35 4.90 -9.55
CA ILE A 197 2.81 6.27 -9.67
C ILE A 197 2.18 6.46 -11.06
N GLY A 198 2.86 6.07 -12.13
CA GLY A 198 2.30 6.11 -13.48
C GLY A 198 1.07 5.21 -13.64
N GLY A 199 1.10 4.03 -13.03
CA GLY A 199 -0.06 3.14 -12.92
C GLY A 199 -1.21 3.74 -12.12
N GLY A 200 -0.91 4.52 -11.09
CA GLY A 200 -1.87 5.27 -10.28
C GLY A 200 -2.61 6.31 -11.10
N PHE A 201 -1.91 7.10 -11.91
CA PHE A 201 -2.53 8.05 -12.83
C PHE A 201 -3.48 7.35 -13.81
N ARG A 202 -3.07 6.23 -14.41
CA ARG A 202 -3.95 5.44 -15.30
C ARG A 202 -5.13 4.81 -14.58
N ALA A 203 -5.00 4.53 -13.28
CA ALA A 203 -6.09 4.06 -12.43
C ALA A 203 -7.00 5.18 -11.89
N GLY A 204 -6.78 6.44 -12.32
CA GLY A 204 -7.61 7.59 -11.99
C GLY A 204 -7.20 8.34 -10.71
N LEU A 205 -5.98 8.12 -10.19
CA LEU A 205 -5.42 8.97 -9.14
C LEU A 205 -4.93 10.29 -9.75
N SER A 206 -5.23 11.39 -9.10
CA SER A 206 -4.64 12.70 -9.42
C SER A 206 -3.24 12.85 -8.81
N GLU A 207 -2.45 13.78 -9.33
CA GLU A 207 -1.15 14.18 -8.76
C GLU A 207 -1.33 14.62 -7.28
N ALA A 208 -2.38 15.40 -7.00
CA ALA A 208 -2.68 15.87 -5.65
C ALA A 208 -2.95 14.70 -4.68
N GLU A 209 -3.72 13.70 -5.07
CA GLU A 209 -4.00 12.54 -4.22
C GLU A 209 -2.75 11.71 -3.94
N ILE A 210 -1.86 11.52 -4.94
CA ILE A 210 -0.59 10.83 -4.72
C ILE A 210 0.32 11.63 -3.79
N VAL A 211 0.36 12.96 -3.91
CA VAL A 211 1.09 13.82 -2.97
C VAL A 211 0.52 13.71 -1.55
N GLU A 212 -0.80 13.62 -1.37
CA GLU A 212 -1.41 13.37 -0.06
C GLU A 212 -0.99 12.00 0.52
N ILE A 213 -0.86 10.95 -0.32
CA ILE A 213 -0.29 9.66 0.13
C ILE A 213 1.15 9.88 0.63
N MET A 214 1.98 10.65 -0.07
CA MET A 214 3.36 10.90 0.36
C MET A 214 3.45 11.70 1.66
N LEU A 215 2.56 12.69 1.84
CA LEU A 215 2.45 13.42 3.10
C LEU A 215 2.05 12.50 4.26
N LEU A 216 1.10 11.59 4.03
CA LEU A 216 0.73 10.56 5.00
C LEU A 216 1.93 9.67 5.37
N ILE A 217 2.73 9.26 4.38
CA ILE A 217 3.93 8.43 4.59
C ILE A 217 4.99 9.16 5.43
N SER A 218 5.02 10.50 5.47
CA SER A 218 5.94 11.23 6.34
C SER A 218 5.79 10.90 7.82
N ILE A 219 4.58 10.52 8.26
CA ILE A 219 4.31 10.11 9.64
C ILE A 219 4.99 8.77 9.97
N TYR A 220 4.97 7.81 9.03
CA TYR A 220 5.37 6.42 9.29
C TYR A 220 6.80 6.12 8.88
N ALA A 221 7.28 6.72 7.79
CA ALA A 221 8.60 6.48 7.23
C ALA A 221 9.49 7.73 7.20
N GLY A 222 8.99 8.86 7.71
CA GLY A 222 9.74 10.11 7.86
C GLY A 222 9.81 10.97 6.59
N PHE A 223 10.26 12.20 6.77
CA PHE A 223 10.36 13.19 5.69
C PHE A 223 11.19 12.75 4.48
N PRO A 224 12.33 12.03 4.62
CA PRO A 224 13.08 11.61 3.44
C PRO A 224 12.28 10.74 2.48
N ALA A 225 11.46 9.82 3.00
CA ALA A 225 10.58 8.97 2.18
C ALA A 225 9.51 9.82 1.47
N ALA A 226 8.87 10.73 2.19
CA ALA A 226 7.85 11.62 1.64
C ALA A 226 8.42 12.54 0.54
N LEU A 227 9.55 13.18 0.79
CA LEU A 227 10.20 14.09 -0.17
C LEU A 227 10.59 13.36 -1.46
N ASN A 228 11.21 12.19 -1.35
CA ASN A 228 11.54 11.37 -2.51
C ASN A 228 10.29 10.94 -3.29
N GLY A 229 9.20 10.60 -2.59
CA GLY A 229 7.94 10.23 -3.21
C GLY A 229 7.26 11.40 -3.92
N ILE A 230 7.23 12.59 -3.32
CA ILE A 230 6.68 13.82 -3.93
C ILE A 230 7.45 14.18 -5.20
N LEU A 231 8.78 14.16 -5.14
CA LEU A 231 9.62 14.45 -6.31
C LEU A 231 9.36 13.43 -7.43
N ALA A 232 9.33 12.14 -7.11
CA ALA A 232 9.03 11.09 -8.07
C ALA A 232 7.62 11.27 -8.70
N THR A 233 6.64 11.72 -7.92
CA THR A 233 5.27 11.97 -8.40
C THR A 233 5.27 13.10 -9.43
N HIS A 234 5.95 14.21 -9.12
CA HIS A 234 6.07 15.35 -10.02
C HIS A 234 6.79 14.98 -11.35
N GLU A 235 7.92 14.27 -11.26
CA GLU A 235 8.68 13.82 -12.43
C GLU A 235 7.86 12.91 -13.35
N VAL A 236 7.11 11.94 -12.78
CA VAL A 236 6.27 11.05 -13.56
C VAL A 236 5.10 11.81 -14.19
N ALA A 237 4.46 12.73 -13.46
CA ALA A 237 3.37 13.55 -13.99
C ALA A 237 3.83 14.42 -15.17
N ALA A 238 5.02 15.03 -15.08
CA ALA A 238 5.60 15.80 -16.17
C ALA A 238 5.87 14.95 -17.41
N SER A 239 6.52 13.78 -17.22
CA SER A 239 6.82 12.85 -18.31
C SER A 239 5.57 12.30 -19.02
N MET A 240 4.47 12.10 -18.30
CA MET A 240 3.23 11.63 -18.92
C MET A 240 2.57 12.68 -19.80
N LYS A 241 2.61 13.97 -19.38
CA LYS A 241 2.09 15.10 -20.17
C LYS A 241 2.88 15.36 -21.47
N GLU A 242 4.18 15.05 -21.47
CA GLU A 242 5.04 15.19 -22.67
C GLU A 242 4.78 14.08 -23.72
N ASN A 243 4.20 12.95 -23.31
CA ASN A 243 3.94 11.79 -24.16
C ASN A 243 2.46 11.70 -24.63
N GLU A 244 1.60 12.62 -24.25
CA GLU A 244 0.23 12.83 -24.77
C GLU A 244 0.23 13.75 -25.98
#